data_f0571dd92d63fdf441617af2d3e7fc1b
#
_entry.id   f0571dd92d63fdf441617af2d3e7fc1b
#
_cell.length_a   1.000
_cell.length_b   1.000
_cell.length_c   1.000
_cell.angle_alpha   90.00
_cell.angle_beta   90.00
_cell.angle_gamma   90.00
#
_symmetry.space_group_name_H-M   'P 1'
#
loop_
_entity.id
_entity.type
_entity.pdbx_description
1 polymer ?
#
loop_
_entity_poly.entity_id
_entity_poly.type
_entity_poly.pdbx_seq_one_letter_code
_entity_poly.pdbx_strand_id
1 'polypeptide(L)'
;WYGTVLVPLLIDNVKGIENIELLDMDADALAIGRKFLGKEYNGVSLSYSEADINFTDFTHRYSNIVINTSCEHMIPMDSVEFQNDKDILYILQSNDMFSVREHVNCVSDNEEFAKQSGLKRTYYKGKKRLVGQDKEKYWRFMIIGRRND
;
A
#
# COMPACT_ATOMS: atom_id res chain seq x y z
N TRP A 1 5.73 -7.89 -0.79
CA TRP A 1 6.34 -8.40 0.46
C TRP A 1 5.33 -9.24 1.22
N TYR A 2 5.71 -10.36 1.73
CA TYR A 2 4.91 -11.47 2.27
C TYR A 2 3.82 -11.12 3.30
N GLY A 3 3.66 -9.85 3.66
CA GLY A 3 2.70 -9.41 4.69
C GLY A 3 3.04 -9.84 6.13
N THR A 4 4.09 -10.64 6.30
CA THR A 4 4.45 -11.30 7.56
C THR A 4 4.84 -10.35 8.71
N VAL A 5 5.15 -9.10 8.40
CA VAL A 5 5.43 -8.05 9.40
C VAL A 5 4.25 -7.09 9.52
N LEU A 6 3.72 -6.62 8.40
CA LEU A 6 2.65 -5.60 8.41
C LEU A 6 1.34 -6.13 9.00
N VAL A 7 0.93 -7.36 8.65
CA VAL A 7 -0.33 -7.94 9.13
C VAL A 7 -0.37 -8.09 10.64
N PRO A 8 0.63 -8.73 11.32
CA PRO A 8 0.67 -8.76 12.78
C PRO A 8 0.65 -7.37 13.41
N LEU A 9 1.44 -6.42 12.90
CA LEU A 9 1.48 -5.05 13.42
C LEU A 9 0.13 -4.34 13.30
N LEU A 10 -0.61 -4.54 12.21
CA LEU A 10 -1.95 -3.97 12.05
C LEU A 10 -2.92 -4.58 13.06
N ILE A 11 -2.97 -5.89 13.18
CA ILE A 11 -3.91 -6.60 14.07
C ILE A 11 -3.62 -6.30 15.54
N ASP A 12 -2.36 -6.19 15.93
CA ASP A 12 -1.97 -5.90 17.31
C ASP A 12 -2.25 -4.45 17.73
N ASN A 13 -2.32 -3.51 16.76
CA ASN A 13 -2.42 -2.08 17.06
C ASN A 13 -3.73 -1.43 16.61
N VAL A 14 -4.52 -2.06 15.73
CA VAL A 14 -5.76 -1.52 15.20
C VAL A 14 -6.92 -2.44 15.58
N LYS A 15 -7.93 -1.87 16.25
CA LYS A 15 -9.12 -2.62 16.67
C LYS A 15 -10.17 -2.66 15.56
N GLY A 16 -10.96 -3.74 15.54
CA GLY A 16 -12.12 -3.87 14.64
C GLY A 16 -11.75 -4.28 13.21
N ILE A 17 -10.55 -4.83 13.00
CA ILE A 17 -10.21 -5.49 11.75
C ILE A 17 -10.89 -6.86 11.74
N GLU A 18 -11.70 -7.13 10.72
CA GLU A 18 -12.41 -8.40 10.55
C GLU A 18 -11.72 -9.28 9.50
N ASN A 19 -11.25 -8.66 8.43
CA ASN A 19 -10.57 -9.36 7.34
C ASN A 19 -9.48 -8.49 6.70
N ILE A 20 -8.44 -9.15 6.18
CA ILE A 20 -7.37 -8.55 5.40
C ILE A 20 -7.19 -9.37 4.12
N GLU A 21 -7.24 -8.71 2.98
CA GLU A 21 -6.83 -9.28 1.70
C GLU A 21 -5.41 -8.81 1.37
N LEU A 22 -4.51 -9.78 1.14
CA LEU A 22 -3.16 -9.52 0.66
C LEU A 22 -3.14 -9.69 -0.85
N LEU A 23 -2.71 -8.64 -1.54
CA LEU A 23 -2.58 -8.62 -2.99
C LEU A 23 -1.10 -8.54 -3.36
N ASP A 24 -0.67 -9.40 -4.25
CA ASP A 24 0.66 -9.36 -4.85
C ASP A 24 0.61 -9.99 -6.26
N MET A 25 1.45 -9.54 -7.17
CA MET A 25 1.61 -10.18 -8.47
C MET A 25 2.49 -11.43 -8.41
N ASP A 26 3.24 -11.62 -7.34
CA ASP A 26 4.12 -12.75 -7.09
C ASP A 26 3.39 -13.84 -6.27
N ALA A 27 2.97 -14.90 -6.95
CA ALA A 27 2.31 -16.06 -6.35
C ALA A 27 3.16 -16.74 -5.27
N ASP A 28 4.49 -16.77 -5.42
CA ASP A 28 5.41 -17.36 -4.45
C ASP A 28 5.45 -16.51 -3.17
N ALA A 29 5.45 -15.18 -3.29
CA ALA A 29 5.35 -14.26 -2.16
C ALA A 29 4.05 -14.50 -1.37
N LEU A 30 2.92 -14.64 -2.06
CA LEU A 30 1.64 -14.97 -1.43
C LEU A 30 1.64 -16.35 -0.76
N ALA A 31 2.26 -17.36 -1.38
CA ALA A 31 2.39 -18.70 -0.81
C ALA A 31 3.22 -18.69 0.48
N ILE A 32 4.31 -17.92 0.52
CA ILE A 32 5.13 -17.71 1.71
C ILE A 32 4.31 -17.00 2.80
N GLY A 33 3.63 -15.90 2.47
CA GLY A 33 2.75 -15.19 3.39
C GLY A 33 1.69 -16.11 4.02
N ARG A 34 1.01 -16.92 3.19
CA ARG A 34 0.02 -17.92 3.63
C ARG A 34 0.63 -19.00 4.54
N LYS A 35 1.85 -19.44 4.27
CA LYS A 35 2.55 -20.42 5.10
C LYS A 35 2.84 -19.89 6.51
N PHE A 36 3.18 -18.61 6.65
CA PHE A 36 3.53 -18.00 7.94
C PHE A 36 2.31 -17.51 8.74
N LEU A 37 1.31 -16.93 8.08
CA LEU A 37 0.16 -16.31 8.75
C LEU A 37 -1.10 -17.20 8.74
N GLY A 38 -1.19 -18.17 7.82
CA GLY A 38 -2.37 -19.01 7.65
C GLY A 38 -3.53 -18.30 6.94
N LYS A 39 -4.73 -18.80 7.16
CA LYS A 39 -6.00 -18.19 6.67
C LYS A 39 -6.68 -17.33 7.73
N GLU A 40 -6.14 -17.32 8.93
CA GLU A 40 -6.61 -16.55 10.07
C GLU A 40 -5.43 -16.22 10.97
N TYR A 41 -5.38 -15.01 11.49
CA TYR A 41 -4.39 -14.58 12.46
C TYR A 41 -5.08 -13.77 13.57
N ASN A 42 -4.99 -14.25 14.82
CA ASN A 42 -5.60 -13.62 16.00
C ASN A 42 -7.09 -13.25 15.79
N GLY A 43 -7.89 -14.14 15.18
CA GLY A 43 -9.32 -13.94 14.93
C GLY A 43 -9.66 -13.10 13.70
N VAL A 44 -8.66 -12.64 12.95
CA VAL A 44 -8.84 -11.88 11.70
C VAL A 44 -8.69 -12.83 10.51
N SER A 45 -9.66 -12.82 9.61
CA SER A 45 -9.65 -13.63 8.38
C SER A 45 -8.63 -13.08 7.39
N LEU A 46 -7.81 -13.95 6.80
CA LEU A 46 -6.80 -13.58 5.80
C LEU A 46 -7.08 -14.26 4.47
N SER A 47 -7.11 -13.48 3.40
CA SER A 47 -7.18 -13.95 2.01
C SER A 47 -5.96 -13.48 1.22
N TYR A 48 -5.66 -14.21 0.15
CA TYR A 48 -4.46 -14.00 -0.68
C TYR A 48 -4.88 -14.08 -2.14
N SER A 49 -4.71 -13.00 -2.87
CA SER A 49 -5.12 -12.90 -4.27
C SER A 49 -3.94 -12.47 -5.13
N GLU A 50 -3.62 -13.28 -6.13
CA GLU A 50 -2.67 -12.89 -7.16
C GLU A 50 -3.29 -11.80 -8.04
N ALA A 51 -2.70 -10.62 -8.05
CA ALA A 51 -3.17 -9.48 -8.82
C ALA A 51 -2.02 -8.50 -9.09
N ASP A 52 -1.89 -8.10 -10.35
CA ASP A 52 -1.05 -6.97 -10.74
C ASP A 52 -1.90 -5.69 -10.72
N ILE A 53 -1.59 -4.76 -9.86
CA ILE A 53 -2.31 -3.49 -9.71
C ILE A 53 -2.32 -2.66 -10.99
N ASN A 54 -1.33 -2.85 -11.88
CA ASN A 54 -1.23 -2.12 -13.14
C ASN A 54 -2.25 -2.58 -14.19
N PHE A 55 -2.81 -3.77 -14.03
CA PHE A 55 -3.67 -4.40 -15.04
C PHE A 55 -4.99 -4.96 -14.48
N THR A 56 -5.12 -5.04 -13.16
CA THR A 56 -6.31 -5.61 -12.53
C THR A 56 -7.38 -4.55 -12.35
N ASP A 57 -8.61 -4.86 -12.75
CA ASP A 57 -9.79 -4.05 -12.46
C ASP A 57 -10.26 -4.28 -11.02
N PHE A 58 -10.24 -3.22 -10.21
CA PHE A 58 -10.69 -3.22 -8.82
C PHE A 58 -12.06 -2.56 -8.62
N THR A 59 -12.72 -2.07 -9.66
CA THR A 59 -14.00 -1.33 -9.56
C THR A 59 -15.14 -2.15 -8.94
N HIS A 60 -15.03 -3.48 -8.93
CA HIS A 60 -15.96 -4.40 -8.28
C HIS A 60 -15.57 -4.80 -6.85
N ARG A 61 -14.40 -4.36 -6.37
CA ARG A 61 -13.90 -4.68 -5.02
C ARG A 61 -14.29 -3.58 -4.03
N TYR A 62 -14.78 -4.00 -2.88
CA TYR A 62 -15.09 -3.12 -1.75
C TYR A 62 -13.97 -3.17 -0.71
N SER A 63 -13.55 -2.02 -0.20
CA SER A 63 -12.57 -1.95 0.89
C SER A 63 -12.83 -0.74 1.79
N ASN A 64 -12.56 -0.86 3.07
CA ASN A 64 -12.58 0.29 4.00
C ASN A 64 -11.22 0.99 4.05
N ILE A 65 -10.14 0.21 3.93
CA ILE A 65 -8.77 0.70 4.00
C ILE A 65 -7.96 0.05 2.88
N VAL A 66 -7.21 0.84 2.17
CA VAL A 66 -6.21 0.37 1.20
C VAL A 66 -4.83 0.79 1.68
N ILE A 67 -3.94 -0.18 1.86
CA ILE A 67 -2.55 0.05 2.26
C ILE A 67 -1.64 -0.36 1.11
N ASN A 68 -0.86 0.59 0.61
CA ASN A 68 0.16 0.33 -0.39
C ASN A 68 1.49 0.95 0.05
N THR A 69 2.46 0.10 0.34
CA THR A 69 3.79 0.51 0.82
C THR A 69 4.85 0.57 -0.27
N SER A 70 4.46 0.45 -1.54
CA SER A 70 5.37 0.34 -2.70
C SER A 70 4.83 1.06 -3.93
N CYS A 71 4.25 2.25 -3.72
CA CYS A 71 3.65 3.03 -4.81
C CYS A 71 4.65 3.42 -5.90
N GLU A 72 5.94 3.49 -5.56
CA GLU A 72 7.02 3.77 -6.51
C GLU A 72 7.17 2.73 -7.63
N HIS A 73 6.68 1.51 -7.41
CA HIS A 73 6.77 0.41 -8.39
C HIS A 73 5.54 0.28 -9.31
N MET A 74 4.52 1.08 -9.13
CA MET A 74 3.20 0.89 -9.72
C MET A 74 2.73 2.12 -10.47
N ILE A 75 1.60 2.00 -11.20
CA ILE A 75 0.90 3.16 -11.74
C ILE A 75 0.47 4.12 -10.61
N PRO A 76 0.28 5.41 -10.92
CA PRO A 76 -0.26 6.36 -9.94
C PRO A 76 -1.54 5.84 -9.30
N MET A 77 -1.64 5.97 -7.97
CA MET A 77 -2.77 5.42 -7.23
C MET A 77 -4.12 6.05 -7.61
N ASP A 78 -4.14 7.27 -8.17
CA ASP A 78 -5.36 7.91 -8.68
C ASP A 78 -5.96 7.18 -9.88
N SER A 79 -5.17 6.36 -10.57
CA SER A 79 -5.60 5.50 -11.68
C SER A 79 -6.19 4.16 -11.23
N VAL A 80 -6.15 3.84 -9.94
CA VAL A 80 -6.70 2.62 -9.37
C VAL A 80 -8.02 2.94 -8.68
N GLU A 81 -9.13 2.41 -9.19
CA GLU A 81 -10.48 2.67 -8.68
C GLU A 81 -11.08 1.43 -8.01
N PHE A 82 -11.72 1.63 -6.85
CA PHE A 82 -12.48 0.62 -6.12
C PHE A 82 -13.97 0.96 -6.13
N GLN A 83 -14.84 -0.01 -5.83
CA GLN A 83 -16.29 0.16 -5.82
C GLN A 83 -16.75 1.32 -4.94
N ASN A 84 -16.13 1.51 -3.80
CA ASN A 84 -16.45 2.57 -2.83
C ASN A 84 -15.28 3.57 -2.66
N ASP A 85 -14.60 3.90 -3.73
CA ASP A 85 -13.33 4.64 -3.76
C ASP A 85 -13.30 5.90 -2.89
N LYS A 86 -14.40 6.64 -2.85
CA LYS A 86 -14.51 7.89 -2.07
C LYS A 86 -14.51 7.67 -0.56
N ASP A 87 -14.93 6.49 -0.08
CA ASP A 87 -15.05 6.16 1.33
C ASP A 87 -13.81 5.47 1.91
N ILE A 88 -12.86 5.11 1.04
CA ILE A 88 -11.65 4.39 1.42
C ILE A 88 -10.67 5.32 2.15
N LEU A 89 -10.12 4.83 3.26
CA LEU A 89 -8.92 5.41 3.86
C LEU A 89 -7.68 4.83 3.17
N TYR A 90 -6.96 5.66 2.44
CA TYR A 90 -5.71 5.30 1.80
C TYR A 90 -4.53 5.54 2.74
N ILE A 91 -3.66 4.53 2.90
CA ILE A 91 -2.40 4.58 3.64
C ILE A 91 -1.31 4.21 2.65
N LEU A 92 -0.56 5.19 2.19
CA LEU A 92 0.32 5.05 1.04
C LEU A 92 1.76 5.42 1.39
N GLN A 93 2.71 4.70 0.80
CA GLN A 93 4.13 5.04 0.86
C GLN A 93 4.75 5.05 -0.53
N SER A 94 5.71 5.96 -0.73
CA SER A 94 6.57 6.07 -1.91
C SER A 94 7.94 6.61 -1.51
N ASN A 95 8.83 6.86 -2.47
CA ASN A 95 10.17 7.39 -2.25
C ASN A 95 10.63 8.30 -3.40
N ASP A 96 11.82 8.90 -3.23
CA ASP A 96 12.49 9.74 -4.22
C ASP A 96 13.70 9.07 -4.89
N MET A 97 13.74 7.74 -4.92
CA MET A 97 14.84 7.00 -5.56
C MET A 97 14.66 6.92 -7.09
N PHE A 98 14.69 8.06 -7.76
CA PHE A 98 14.51 8.17 -9.22
C PHE A 98 15.62 7.47 -10.03
N SER A 99 16.75 7.14 -9.40
CA SER A 99 17.86 6.42 -10.04
C SER A 99 17.60 4.92 -10.20
N VAL A 100 16.61 4.37 -9.47
CA VAL A 100 16.27 2.94 -9.52
C VAL A 100 15.33 2.69 -10.69
N ARG A 101 15.75 1.85 -11.63
CA ARG A 101 15.02 1.61 -12.89
C ARG A 101 13.60 1.09 -12.69
N GLU A 102 13.40 0.26 -11.67
CA GLU A 102 12.10 -0.35 -11.34
C GLU A 102 11.16 0.61 -10.61
N HIS A 103 11.65 1.80 -10.20
CA HIS A 103 10.86 2.83 -9.57
C HIS A 103 10.27 3.77 -10.63
N VAL A 104 9.16 3.37 -11.20
CA VAL A 104 8.50 4.09 -12.32
C VAL A 104 7.64 5.26 -11.84
N ASN A 105 7.39 5.37 -10.54
CA ASN A 105 6.42 6.29 -9.95
C ASN A 105 6.94 6.90 -8.62
N CYS A 106 8.20 7.37 -8.62
CA CYS A 106 8.76 8.14 -7.52
C CYS A 106 8.10 9.51 -7.37
N VAL A 107 8.26 10.10 -6.19
CA VAL A 107 7.78 11.45 -5.87
C VAL A 107 8.86 12.26 -5.17
N SER A 108 8.86 13.58 -5.37
CA SER A 108 9.85 14.48 -4.77
C SER A 108 9.47 14.91 -3.35
N ASP A 109 8.16 14.92 -3.04
CA ASP A 109 7.62 15.33 -1.75
C ASP A 109 6.21 14.78 -1.48
N ASN A 110 5.68 15.11 -0.30
CA ASN A 110 4.34 14.67 0.10
C ASN A 110 3.19 15.35 -0.65
N GLU A 111 3.39 16.56 -1.18
CA GLU A 111 2.39 17.31 -1.94
C GLU A 111 2.19 16.68 -3.32
N GLU A 112 3.29 16.40 -4.00
CA GLU A 112 3.27 15.64 -5.24
C GLU A 112 2.65 14.26 -5.04
N PHE A 113 3.03 13.57 -3.95
CA PHE A 113 2.48 12.25 -3.63
C PHE A 113 0.97 12.28 -3.40
N ALA A 114 0.46 13.25 -2.63
CA ALA A 114 -0.98 13.39 -2.40
C ALA A 114 -1.74 13.66 -3.70
N LYS A 115 -1.21 14.51 -4.56
CA LYS A 115 -1.80 14.82 -5.88
C LYS A 115 -1.83 13.58 -6.77
N GLN A 116 -0.71 12.86 -6.89
CA GLN A 116 -0.55 11.64 -7.69
C GLN A 116 -1.43 10.49 -7.18
N SER A 117 -1.81 10.51 -5.91
CA SER A 117 -2.70 9.52 -5.30
C SER A 117 -4.18 9.92 -5.38
N GLY A 118 -4.51 11.09 -5.92
CA GLY A 118 -5.87 11.61 -6.00
C GLY A 118 -6.48 11.99 -4.65
N LEU A 119 -5.65 12.15 -3.59
CA LEU A 119 -6.15 12.48 -2.26
C LEU A 119 -6.56 13.95 -2.18
N LYS A 120 -7.83 14.20 -1.92
CA LYS A 120 -8.37 15.55 -1.69
C LYS A 120 -8.27 15.97 -0.23
N ARG A 121 -8.44 15.01 0.68
CA ARG A 121 -8.32 15.24 2.12
C ARG A 121 -7.18 14.38 2.69
N THR A 122 -6.11 15.03 3.16
CA THR A 122 -4.95 14.36 3.78
C THR A 122 -4.97 14.57 5.29
N TYR A 123 -4.97 13.48 6.04
CA TYR A 123 -4.95 13.48 7.51
C TYR A 123 -3.53 13.40 8.07
N TYR A 124 -2.61 12.82 7.32
CA TYR A 124 -1.21 12.66 7.73
C TYR A 124 -0.28 12.80 6.53
N LYS A 125 0.81 13.51 6.73
CA LYS A 125 1.96 13.59 5.82
C LYS A 125 3.24 13.42 6.63
N GLY A 126 4.03 12.42 6.31
CA GLY A 126 5.30 12.15 6.98
C GLY A 126 6.39 11.84 5.99
N LYS A 127 7.63 12.12 6.39
CA LYS A 127 8.82 11.70 5.65
C LYS A 127 9.92 11.24 6.59
N LYS A 128 10.68 10.25 6.14
CA LYS A 128 11.84 9.74 6.89
C LYS A 128 13.01 9.55 5.93
N ARG A 129 14.19 10.04 6.34
CA ARG A 129 15.41 9.78 5.59
C ARG A 129 15.93 8.40 5.92
N LEU A 130 16.16 7.60 4.90
CA LEU A 130 16.69 6.24 5.00
C LEU A 130 18.00 6.14 4.24
N VAL A 131 18.71 5.03 4.47
CA VAL A 131 19.94 4.68 3.79
C VAL A 131 19.70 3.34 3.09
N GLY A 132 19.83 3.30 1.78
CA GLY A 132 19.73 2.10 0.97
C GLY A 132 20.95 1.18 1.14
N GLN A 133 20.89 0.01 0.51
CA GLN A 133 21.98 -0.97 0.55
C GLN A 133 23.31 -0.40 0.01
N ASP A 134 23.25 0.44 -1.02
CA ASP A 134 24.41 1.10 -1.62
C ASP A 134 24.86 2.37 -0.88
N LYS A 135 24.40 2.55 0.38
CA LYS A 135 24.62 3.76 1.19
C LYS A 135 24.03 5.05 0.61
N GLU A 136 23.28 4.99 -0.47
CA GLU A 136 22.52 6.11 -1.00
C GLU A 136 21.45 6.53 0.00
N LYS A 137 21.33 7.84 0.22
CA LYS A 137 20.34 8.40 1.13
C LYS A 137 19.14 8.84 0.32
N TYR A 138 17.95 8.40 0.74
CA TYR A 138 16.69 8.74 0.10
C TYR A 138 15.60 9.09 1.12
N TRP A 139 14.56 9.77 0.67
CA TRP A 139 13.37 10.04 1.45
C TRP A 139 12.30 8.99 1.21
N ARG A 140 11.77 8.45 2.28
CA ARG A 140 10.54 7.66 2.29
C ARG A 140 9.41 8.56 2.72
N PHE A 141 8.39 8.69 1.88
CA PHE A 141 7.19 9.46 2.14
C PHE A 141 6.05 8.56 2.58
N MET A 142 5.17 9.08 3.43
CA MET A 142 3.95 8.41 3.84
C MET A 142 2.82 9.44 3.89
N ILE A 143 1.69 9.09 3.31
CA ILE A 143 0.47 9.88 3.36
C ILE A 143 -0.71 9.03 3.78
N ILE A 144 -1.65 9.63 4.52
CA ILE A 144 -2.93 9.01 4.88
C ILE A 144 -4.04 10.00 4.53
N GLY A 145 -5.04 9.55 3.80
CA GLY A 145 -6.11 10.45 3.36
C GLY A 145 -7.25 9.73 2.64
N ARG A 146 -8.17 10.55 2.11
CA ARG A 146 -9.32 10.12 1.33
C ARG A 146 -9.39 10.88 0.02
N ARG A 147 -10.14 10.34 -0.96
CA ARG A 147 -10.41 10.96 -2.26
C ARG A 147 -11.70 11.79 -2.28
N ASN A 148 -12.47 11.77 -1.21
CA ASN A 148 -13.58 12.71 -1.01
C ASN A 148 -13.13 13.98 -0.28
N ASP A 149 -13.93 15.03 -0.41
CA ASP A 149 -13.74 16.32 0.28
C ASP A 149 -14.13 16.23 1.77
#